data_7715738658201b99031153af733e3c1d
#
_entry.id   7715738658201b99031153af733e3c1d
#
_cell.length_a   1.000
_cell.length_b   1.000
_cell.length_c   1.000
_cell.angle_alpha   90.00
_cell.angle_beta   90.00
_cell.angle_gamma   90.00
#
_symmetry.space_group_name_H-M   'P 1'
#
loop_
_entity.id
_entity.type
_entity.pdbx_description
1 polymer ?
#
loop_
_entity_poly.entity_id
_entity_poly.type
_entity_poly.pdbx_seq_one_letter_code
_entity_poly.pdbx_strand_id
1 'polypeptide(L)'
;IPQEYILMYALDQSIKKLGHEIIKKIKSEIDLPVVSISSVFHTGWSFKPTDHVLYDTTPAEWIWLFHNAAFICTDSFHGLVFSIKNRKPFVGFCSDGWRSFRLSDIADNFDLGDFLVRPAEIGKLEEAVKRRADYHQVFTRVADEVESSRQFLEKALRSPDV
;
A
#
# COMPACT_ATOMS: atom_id res chain seq x y z
N ILE A 1 -16.84 3.92 11.63
CA ILE A 1 -16.18 3.29 10.45
C ILE A 1 -17.05 2.12 10.04
N PRO A 2 -17.33 1.92 8.74
CA PRO A 2 -18.07 0.76 8.24
C PRO A 2 -17.37 -0.55 8.60
N GLN A 3 -18.12 -1.65 8.66
CA GLN A 3 -17.56 -2.97 8.97
C GLN A 3 -16.64 -3.48 7.87
N GLU A 4 -16.99 -3.23 6.60
CA GLU A 4 -16.14 -3.50 5.42
C GLU A 4 -15.90 -2.20 4.68
N TYR A 5 -14.68 -1.96 4.25
CA TYR A 5 -14.30 -0.72 3.58
C TYR A 5 -13.04 -0.88 2.72
N ILE A 6 -12.92 0.01 1.77
CA ILE A 6 -11.69 0.26 1.03
C ILE A 6 -10.88 1.30 1.81
N LEU A 7 -9.67 0.96 2.21
CA LEU A 7 -8.76 1.91 2.85
C LEU A 7 -7.94 2.65 1.79
N MET A 8 -8.02 3.98 1.80
CA MET A 8 -7.20 4.85 0.97
C MET A 8 -6.16 5.58 1.83
N TYR A 9 -4.88 5.30 1.59
CA TYR A 9 -3.77 5.98 2.27
C TYR A 9 -2.75 6.47 1.25
N ALA A 10 -2.91 7.72 0.81
CA ALA A 10 -2.06 8.35 -0.19
C ALA A 10 -1.36 9.59 0.38
N LEU A 11 -0.06 9.67 0.16
CA LEU A 11 0.82 10.75 0.61
C LEU A 11 1.19 11.72 -0.52
N ASP A 12 1.28 11.21 -1.76
CA ASP A 12 1.70 11.98 -2.93
C ASP A 12 0.55 12.82 -3.48
N GLN A 13 0.84 14.09 -3.78
CA GLN A 13 -0.15 15.00 -4.31
C GLN A 13 -0.59 14.66 -5.74
N SER A 14 0.29 14.04 -6.55
CA SER A 14 -0.06 13.61 -7.90
C SER A 14 -1.14 12.54 -7.88
N ILE A 15 -1.04 11.59 -6.95
CA ILE A 15 -2.06 10.56 -6.71
C ILE A 15 -3.35 11.19 -6.18
N LYS A 16 -3.24 12.13 -5.25
CA LYS A 16 -4.41 12.84 -4.69
C LYS A 16 -5.19 13.62 -5.75
N LYS A 17 -4.50 14.21 -6.74
CA LYS A 17 -5.16 14.91 -7.88
C LYS A 17 -6.00 13.96 -8.72
N LEU A 18 -5.62 12.70 -8.85
CA LEU A 18 -6.36 11.67 -9.56
C LEU A 18 -7.45 11.01 -8.70
N GLY A 19 -7.63 11.46 -7.46
CA GLY A 19 -8.48 10.81 -6.46
C GLY A 19 -9.89 10.50 -6.94
N HIS A 20 -10.54 11.42 -7.67
CA HIS A 20 -11.87 11.20 -8.20
C HIS A 20 -11.91 10.04 -9.20
N GLU A 21 -10.97 10.02 -10.13
CA GLU A 21 -10.88 8.96 -11.13
C GLU A 21 -10.53 7.60 -10.50
N ILE A 22 -9.56 7.59 -9.57
CA ILE A 22 -9.16 6.41 -8.83
C ILE A 22 -10.36 5.81 -8.09
N ILE A 23 -11.07 6.61 -7.29
CA ILE A 23 -12.20 6.13 -6.50
C ILE A 23 -13.33 5.65 -7.40
N LYS A 24 -13.63 6.37 -8.49
CA LYS A 24 -14.65 5.95 -9.45
C LYS A 24 -14.34 4.58 -10.04
N LYS A 25 -13.10 4.34 -10.47
CA LYS A 25 -12.65 3.07 -11.03
C LYS A 25 -12.64 1.93 -10.00
N ILE A 26 -12.23 2.22 -8.76
CA ILE A 26 -12.24 1.20 -7.70
C ILE A 26 -13.67 0.85 -7.31
N LYS A 27 -14.55 1.83 -7.15
CA LYS A 27 -15.96 1.59 -6.80
C LYS A 27 -16.76 0.91 -7.91
N SER A 28 -16.32 0.97 -9.17
CA SER A 28 -16.94 0.17 -10.24
C SER A 28 -16.65 -1.33 -10.10
N GLU A 29 -15.59 -1.71 -9.39
CA GLU A 29 -15.18 -3.11 -9.19
C GLU A 29 -15.49 -3.62 -7.78
N ILE A 30 -15.49 -2.72 -6.78
CA ILE A 30 -15.70 -3.06 -5.36
C ILE A 30 -16.71 -2.08 -4.78
N ASP A 31 -17.94 -2.57 -4.55
CA ASP A 31 -19.02 -1.76 -3.99
C ASP A 31 -18.93 -1.69 -2.45
N LEU A 32 -17.89 -1.00 -1.98
CA LEU A 32 -17.66 -0.75 -0.56
C LEU A 32 -17.41 0.75 -0.30
N PRO A 33 -17.73 1.24 0.91
CA PRO A 33 -17.40 2.60 1.30
C PRO A 33 -15.88 2.82 1.33
N VAL A 34 -15.44 4.02 0.97
CA VAL A 34 -14.03 4.42 0.98
C VAL A 34 -13.73 5.21 2.24
N VAL A 35 -12.80 4.71 3.03
CA VAL A 35 -12.23 5.37 4.21
C VAL A 35 -10.86 5.89 3.85
N SER A 36 -10.60 7.19 3.99
CA SER A 36 -9.27 7.76 3.77
C SER A 36 -8.65 8.26 5.08
N ILE A 37 -7.33 8.05 5.21
CA ILE A 37 -6.54 8.64 6.29
C ILE A 37 -5.91 9.92 5.75
N SER A 38 -6.17 11.04 6.41
CA SER A 38 -5.54 12.32 6.11
C SER A 38 -4.20 12.43 6.84
N SER A 39 -3.15 12.83 6.13
CA SER A 39 -1.86 13.14 6.75
C SER A 39 -1.93 14.49 7.47
N VAL A 40 -1.48 14.55 8.73
CA VAL A 40 -1.44 15.75 9.57
C VAL A 40 -0.64 16.89 8.92
N PHE A 41 0.36 16.56 8.12
CA PHE A 41 1.22 17.54 7.44
C PHE A 41 0.59 18.20 6.20
N HIS A 42 -0.62 17.78 5.82
CA HIS A 42 -1.29 18.23 4.61
C HIS A 42 -2.74 18.62 4.92
N THR A 43 -2.90 19.54 5.87
CA THR A 43 -4.21 20.13 6.22
C THR A 43 -4.87 20.70 4.98
N GLY A 44 -6.05 20.19 4.67
CA GLY A 44 -6.83 20.59 3.49
C GLY A 44 -6.87 19.60 2.34
N TRP A 45 -6.09 18.53 2.36
CA TRP A 45 -6.06 17.52 1.29
C TRP A 45 -6.56 16.17 1.80
N SER A 46 -7.86 16.01 1.87
CA SER A 46 -8.47 14.68 1.91
C SER A 46 -8.58 14.12 0.50
N PHE A 47 -8.43 12.83 0.35
CA PHE A 47 -8.75 12.13 -0.89
C PHE A 47 -10.27 12.28 -1.13
N LYS A 48 -10.67 12.99 -2.17
CA LYS A 48 -12.10 13.21 -2.48
C LYS A 48 -12.42 12.64 -3.85
N PRO A 49 -13.61 12.06 -4.02
CA PRO A 49 -14.67 11.86 -3.03
C PRO A 49 -14.43 10.58 -2.21
N THR A 50 -14.36 10.68 -0.89
CA THR A 50 -14.36 9.54 0.02
C THR A 50 -15.59 9.60 0.92
N ASP A 51 -16.07 8.43 1.35
CA ASP A 51 -17.26 8.37 2.20
C ASP A 51 -16.92 8.79 3.65
N HIS A 52 -15.69 8.48 4.08
CA HIS A 52 -15.18 8.86 5.40
C HIS A 52 -13.74 9.36 5.34
N VAL A 53 -13.45 10.45 6.03
CA VAL A 53 -12.09 10.98 6.18
C VAL A 53 -11.71 10.94 7.65
N LEU A 54 -10.60 10.28 7.97
CA LEU A 54 -10.05 10.21 9.33
C LEU A 54 -8.89 11.18 9.45
N TYR A 55 -9.02 12.08 10.41
CA TYR A 55 -7.98 13.03 10.83
C TYR A 55 -7.37 12.54 12.15
N ASP A 56 -6.14 12.89 12.42
CA ASP A 56 -5.47 12.62 13.71
C ASP A 56 -5.46 11.12 14.12
N THR A 57 -5.30 10.24 13.14
CA THR A 57 -5.20 8.80 13.38
C THR A 57 -3.92 8.46 14.14
N THR A 58 -4.06 7.84 15.31
CA THR A 58 -2.91 7.31 16.08
C THR A 58 -2.24 6.13 15.37
N PRO A 59 -0.97 5.80 15.69
CA PRO A 59 -0.32 4.62 15.12
C PRO A 59 -1.08 3.30 15.33
N ALA A 60 -1.71 3.12 16.50
CA ALA A 60 -2.50 1.92 16.79
C ALA A 60 -3.77 1.83 15.93
N GLU A 61 -4.48 2.95 15.77
CA GLU A 61 -5.65 3.04 14.88
C GLU A 61 -5.25 2.86 13.42
N TRP A 62 -4.11 3.41 13.00
CA TRP A 62 -3.57 3.22 11.66
C TRP A 62 -3.33 1.73 11.36
N ILE A 63 -2.66 1.01 12.25
CA ILE A 63 -2.43 -0.44 12.14
C ILE A 63 -3.75 -1.19 12.08
N TRP A 64 -4.71 -0.84 12.95
CA TRP A 64 -6.02 -1.46 12.99
C TRP A 64 -6.78 -1.27 11.67
N LEU A 65 -6.72 -0.08 11.08
CA LEU A 65 -7.35 0.23 9.79
C LEU A 65 -6.79 -0.64 8.66
N PHE A 66 -5.48 -0.82 8.60
CA PHE A 66 -4.86 -1.71 7.61
C PHE A 66 -5.21 -3.18 7.83
N HIS A 67 -5.30 -3.60 9.10
CA HIS A 67 -5.66 -4.98 9.43
C HIS A 67 -7.10 -5.32 9.09
N ASN A 68 -8.03 -4.38 9.22
CA ASN A 68 -9.46 -4.63 9.04
C ASN A 68 -10.02 -4.21 7.67
N ALA A 69 -9.23 -3.54 6.83
CA ALA A 69 -9.65 -3.18 5.49
C ALA A 69 -9.99 -4.42 4.63
N ALA A 70 -11.03 -4.33 3.82
CA ALA A 70 -11.36 -5.34 2.82
C ALA A 70 -10.47 -5.21 1.57
N PHE A 71 -10.08 -3.97 1.23
CA PHE A 71 -9.17 -3.65 0.14
C PHE A 71 -8.33 -2.42 0.50
N ILE A 72 -7.08 -2.34 0.01
CA ILE A 72 -6.17 -1.23 0.33
C ILE A 72 -5.66 -0.57 -0.94
N CYS A 73 -5.68 0.76 -0.93
CA CYS A 73 -5.11 1.62 -1.96
C CYS A 73 -4.07 2.53 -1.34
N THR A 74 -2.83 2.48 -1.79
CA THR A 74 -1.76 3.25 -1.16
C THR A 74 -0.62 3.59 -2.12
N ASP A 75 0.04 4.74 -1.90
CA ASP A 75 1.33 5.11 -2.48
C ASP A 75 2.45 5.12 -1.45
N SER A 76 2.13 4.67 -0.23
CA SER A 76 3.07 4.63 0.88
C SER A 76 3.80 3.30 0.95
N PHE A 77 5.12 3.35 1.11
CA PHE A 77 5.94 2.17 1.40
C PHE A 77 5.41 1.39 2.60
N HIS A 78 5.12 2.07 3.72
CA HIS A 78 4.55 1.41 4.90
C HIS A 78 3.16 0.85 4.62
N GLY A 79 2.34 1.57 3.84
CA GLY A 79 1.03 1.07 3.43
C GLY A 79 1.14 -0.24 2.63
N LEU A 80 2.09 -0.31 1.69
CA LEU A 80 2.35 -1.52 0.90
C LEU A 80 2.81 -2.69 1.80
N VAL A 81 3.80 -2.44 2.66
CA VAL A 81 4.32 -3.46 3.60
C VAL A 81 3.22 -4.00 4.51
N PHE A 82 2.36 -3.13 5.06
CA PHE A 82 1.26 -3.56 5.92
C PHE A 82 0.14 -4.26 5.15
N SER A 83 -0.09 -3.93 3.88
CA SER A 83 -1.00 -4.69 3.01
C SER A 83 -0.50 -6.12 2.83
N ILE A 84 0.77 -6.30 2.51
CA ILE A 84 1.42 -7.61 2.37
C ILE A 84 1.38 -8.37 3.70
N LYS A 85 1.84 -7.74 4.80
CA LYS A 85 1.88 -8.36 6.13
C LYS A 85 0.51 -8.88 6.59
N ASN A 86 -0.55 -8.15 6.29
CA ASN A 86 -1.93 -8.52 6.66
C ASN A 86 -2.63 -9.36 5.58
N ARG A 87 -1.92 -9.76 4.51
CA ARG A 87 -2.47 -10.53 3.39
C ARG A 87 -3.72 -9.91 2.78
N LYS A 88 -3.75 -8.58 2.68
CA LYS A 88 -4.89 -7.83 2.16
C LYS A 88 -4.82 -7.69 0.65
N PRO A 89 -5.94 -7.78 -0.07
CA PRO A 89 -5.99 -7.33 -1.46
C PRO A 89 -5.63 -5.84 -1.51
N PHE A 90 -4.79 -5.46 -2.46
CA PHE A 90 -4.32 -4.08 -2.55
C PHE A 90 -4.01 -3.64 -3.97
N VAL A 91 -3.92 -2.34 -4.17
CA VAL A 91 -3.26 -1.69 -5.29
C VAL A 91 -2.32 -0.62 -4.76
N GLY A 92 -1.10 -0.61 -5.29
CA GLY A 92 -0.09 0.41 -5.01
C GLY A 92 -0.05 1.46 -6.13
N PHE A 93 0.20 2.71 -5.78
CA PHE A 93 0.41 3.78 -6.75
C PHE A 93 1.86 4.24 -6.74
N CYS A 94 2.50 4.20 -7.90
CA CYS A 94 3.86 4.68 -8.08
C CYS A 94 3.87 6.02 -8.80
N SER A 95 4.14 7.12 -8.09
CA SER A 95 4.44 8.41 -8.70
C SER A 95 5.85 8.42 -9.30
N ASP A 96 6.18 9.41 -10.13
CA ASP A 96 7.51 9.49 -10.79
C ASP A 96 8.65 9.95 -9.85
N GLY A 97 8.39 10.04 -8.54
CA GLY A 97 9.35 10.50 -7.54
C GLY A 97 10.20 9.40 -6.93
N TRP A 98 11.27 9.80 -6.24
CA TRP A 98 12.19 8.89 -5.51
C TRP A 98 11.49 7.95 -4.51
N ARG A 99 10.31 8.31 -4.01
CA ARG A 99 9.51 7.46 -3.12
C ARG A 99 9.06 6.17 -3.78
N SER A 100 8.84 6.19 -5.09
CA SER A 100 8.40 5.03 -5.86
C SER A 100 9.44 3.94 -5.98
N PHE A 101 10.74 4.27 -5.87
CA PHE A 101 11.79 3.25 -5.91
C PHE A 101 11.60 2.16 -4.86
N ARG A 102 11.23 2.55 -3.63
CA ARG A 102 11.01 1.57 -2.55
C ARG A 102 9.78 0.68 -2.79
N LEU A 103 8.75 1.23 -3.44
CA LEU A 103 7.56 0.44 -3.79
C LEU A 103 7.90 -0.54 -4.93
N SER A 104 8.61 -0.05 -5.95
CA SER A 104 9.05 -0.90 -7.07
C SER A 104 10.00 -2.00 -6.58
N ASP A 105 10.97 -1.66 -5.72
CA ASP A 105 11.92 -2.60 -5.16
C ASP A 105 11.21 -3.76 -4.41
N ILE A 106 10.27 -3.45 -3.53
CA ILE A 106 9.45 -4.48 -2.87
C ILE A 106 8.63 -5.28 -3.89
N ALA A 107 8.01 -4.61 -4.85
CA ALA A 107 7.19 -5.29 -5.83
C ALA A 107 8.01 -6.24 -6.70
N ASP A 108 9.21 -5.84 -7.10
CA ASP A 108 10.12 -6.66 -7.89
C ASP A 108 10.62 -7.88 -7.07
N ASN A 109 11.00 -7.66 -5.80
CA ASN A 109 11.48 -8.72 -4.92
C ASN A 109 10.42 -9.79 -4.63
N PHE A 110 9.14 -9.40 -4.59
CA PHE A 110 8.04 -10.31 -4.22
C PHE A 110 7.09 -10.65 -5.38
N ASP A 111 7.43 -10.30 -6.62
CA ASP A 111 6.62 -10.54 -7.82
C ASP A 111 5.22 -9.90 -7.74
N LEU A 112 5.20 -8.64 -7.28
CA LEU A 112 3.98 -7.86 -7.07
C LEU A 112 3.89 -6.65 -8.01
N GLY A 113 4.70 -6.61 -9.09
CA GLY A 113 4.73 -5.49 -10.04
C GLY A 113 3.38 -5.17 -10.67
N ASP A 114 2.58 -6.19 -10.95
CA ASP A 114 1.24 -6.07 -11.52
C ASP A 114 0.19 -5.42 -10.60
N PHE A 115 0.52 -5.25 -9.31
CA PHE A 115 -0.30 -4.56 -8.33
C PHE A 115 0.05 -3.07 -8.22
N LEU A 116 1.07 -2.60 -8.96
CA LEU A 116 1.47 -1.21 -8.97
C LEU A 116 0.95 -0.50 -10.22
N VAL A 117 0.32 0.64 -10.01
CA VAL A 117 -0.25 1.49 -11.07
C VAL A 117 0.39 2.86 -11.06
N ARG A 118 0.87 3.32 -12.22
CA ARG A 118 1.40 4.67 -12.40
C ARG A 118 0.29 5.65 -12.80
N PRO A 119 0.39 6.95 -12.48
CA PRO A 119 -0.58 7.95 -12.95
C PRO A 119 -0.85 7.90 -14.46
N ALA A 120 0.20 7.73 -15.27
CA ALA A 120 0.07 7.60 -16.71
C ALA A 120 -0.62 6.30 -17.17
N GLU A 121 -0.75 5.33 -16.30
CA GLU A 121 -1.32 3.99 -16.55
C GLU A 121 -2.63 3.76 -15.80
N ILE A 122 -3.31 4.83 -15.39
CA ILE A 122 -4.54 4.76 -14.59
C ILE A 122 -5.64 3.89 -15.26
N GLY A 123 -5.58 3.70 -16.56
CA GLY A 123 -6.44 2.77 -17.30
C GLY A 123 -6.30 1.31 -16.86
N LYS A 124 -5.15 0.90 -16.32
CA LYS A 124 -4.89 -0.47 -15.82
C LYS A 124 -5.45 -0.73 -14.42
N LEU A 125 -5.97 0.31 -13.75
CA LEU A 125 -6.41 0.21 -12.36
C LEU A 125 -7.51 -0.82 -12.15
N GLU A 126 -8.49 -0.90 -13.03
CA GLU A 126 -9.61 -1.86 -12.94
C GLU A 126 -9.11 -3.32 -13.01
N GLU A 127 -8.09 -3.57 -13.82
CA GLU A 127 -7.45 -4.89 -13.92
C GLU A 127 -6.64 -5.18 -12.64
N ALA A 128 -5.85 -4.23 -12.16
CA ALA A 128 -5.05 -4.38 -10.95
C ALA A 128 -5.92 -4.65 -9.70
N VAL A 129 -7.08 -4.00 -9.60
CA VAL A 129 -8.05 -4.21 -8.50
C VAL A 129 -8.59 -5.64 -8.45
N LYS A 130 -8.72 -6.30 -9.61
CA LYS A 130 -9.20 -7.69 -9.70
C LYS A 130 -8.16 -8.73 -9.34
N ARG A 131 -6.88 -8.37 -9.34
CA ARG A 131 -5.78 -9.30 -9.06
C ARG A 131 -5.78 -9.75 -7.60
N ARG A 132 -5.24 -10.94 -7.39
CA ARG A 132 -5.01 -11.51 -6.06
C ARG A 132 -3.58 -11.98 -5.97
N ALA A 133 -2.86 -11.54 -4.95
CA ALA A 133 -1.49 -11.97 -4.70
C ALA A 133 -1.48 -13.42 -4.20
N ASP A 134 -0.53 -14.21 -4.69
CA ASP A 134 -0.21 -15.50 -4.09
C ASP A 134 0.61 -15.28 -2.81
N TYR A 135 -0.10 -15.10 -1.72
CA TYR A 135 0.54 -14.86 -0.43
C TYR A 135 1.36 -16.06 0.10
N HIS A 136 1.12 -17.25 -0.39
CA HIS A 136 2.00 -18.39 -0.06
C HIS A 136 3.39 -18.17 -0.66
N GLN A 137 3.46 -17.85 -1.96
CA GLN A 137 4.71 -17.56 -2.65
C GLN A 137 5.41 -16.33 -2.06
N VAL A 138 4.66 -15.23 -1.82
CA VAL A 138 5.20 -14.02 -1.21
C VAL A 138 5.85 -14.31 0.14
N PHE A 139 5.19 -15.03 1.04
CA PHE A 139 5.74 -15.31 2.37
C PHE A 139 6.87 -16.33 2.36
N THR A 140 6.96 -17.23 1.37
CA THR A 140 8.14 -18.05 1.15
C THR A 140 9.37 -17.19 0.86
N ARG A 141 9.25 -16.25 -0.09
CA ARG A 141 10.34 -15.30 -0.41
C ARG A 141 10.70 -14.40 0.79
N VAL A 142 9.70 -13.92 1.55
CA VAL A 142 9.96 -13.15 2.78
C VAL A 142 10.78 -13.96 3.78
N ALA A 143 10.50 -15.25 3.96
CA ALA A 143 11.25 -16.10 4.87
C ALA A 143 12.72 -16.27 4.43
N ASP A 144 12.95 -16.45 3.13
CA ASP A 144 14.31 -16.56 2.56
C ASP A 144 15.11 -15.27 2.76
N GLU A 145 14.50 -14.10 2.53
CA GLU A 145 15.12 -12.79 2.76
C GLU A 145 15.42 -12.51 4.23
N VAL A 146 14.54 -12.91 5.13
CA VAL A 146 14.75 -12.81 6.58
C VAL A 146 15.92 -13.67 7.01
N GLU A 147 16.00 -14.92 6.52
CA GLU A 147 17.11 -15.83 6.84
C GLU A 147 18.45 -15.29 6.30
N SER A 148 18.48 -14.81 5.05
CA SER A 148 19.65 -14.19 4.46
C SER A 148 20.13 -12.96 5.26
N SER A 149 19.19 -12.10 5.65
CA SER A 149 19.48 -10.90 6.46
C SER A 149 20.03 -11.29 7.84
N ARG A 150 19.48 -12.32 8.46
CA ARG A 150 19.93 -12.84 9.77
C ARG A 150 21.37 -13.36 9.66
N GLN A 151 21.67 -14.18 8.65
CA GLN A 151 23.00 -14.72 8.42
C GLN A 151 24.04 -13.62 8.18
N PHE A 152 23.66 -12.59 7.39
CA PHE A 152 24.51 -11.42 7.18
C PHE A 152 24.86 -10.70 8.48
N LEU A 153 23.84 -10.43 9.33
CA LEU A 153 24.04 -9.77 10.63
C LEU A 153 24.89 -10.62 11.58
N GLU A 154 24.63 -11.92 11.67
CA GLU A 154 25.43 -12.83 12.50
C GLU A 154 26.90 -12.86 12.09
N LYS A 155 27.16 -12.88 10.77
CA LYS A 155 28.53 -12.84 10.23
C LYS A 155 29.20 -11.50 10.56
N ALA A 156 28.51 -10.38 10.34
CA ALA A 156 29.05 -9.06 10.63
C ALA A 156 29.39 -8.86 12.12
N LEU A 157 28.53 -9.35 13.02
CA LEU A 157 28.74 -9.24 14.47
C LEU A 157 29.83 -10.15 15.00
N ARG A 158 30.16 -11.24 14.30
CA ARG A 158 31.25 -12.17 14.69
C ARG A 158 32.62 -11.77 14.12
N SER A 159 32.66 -10.86 13.16
CA SER A 159 33.91 -10.37 12.58
C SER A 159 34.60 -9.41 13.55
N PRO A 160 35.86 -9.71 14.01
CA PRO A 160 36.56 -8.88 15.01
C PRO A 160 37.09 -7.55 14.47
N ASP A 161 36.91 -7.26 13.16
CA ASP A 161 37.52 -6.12 12.45
C ASP A 161 36.45 -5.09 12.05
N VAL A 162 35.66 -4.56 13.01
CA VAL A 162 34.86 -3.33 12.84
C VAL A 162 35.14 -2.41 14.01
#